data_3b6ec699395101671e560fa8b7649bbe
#
_entry.id   3b6ec699395101671e560fa8b7649bbe
#
_cell.length_a   1.000
_cell.length_b   1.000
_cell.length_c   1.000
_cell.angle_alpha   90.00
_cell.angle_beta   90.00
_cell.angle_gamma   90.00
#
_symmetry.space_group_name_H-M   'P 1'
#
loop_
_entity.id
_entity.type
_entity.pdbx_description
1 polymer ?
#
loop_
_entity_poly.entity_id
_entity_poly.type
_entity_poly.pdbx_seq_one_letter_code
_entity_poly.pdbx_strand_id
1 'polypeptide(L)'
;MRFIPPQRGFNYMSNERLVAAANQFKRLLLDNKLLVVAVVCTTVYLGILDNVLESETMKLDEAAYWLIVENLRQPWLTPIMESFSNLATPVTIVVLWVLVTAFAPGRRVGLCMGVNLILALALNQAMKAIVQRPRPEGFRLAEASGFSFPSGHSMVAMAFFGLLVWFVWRYEKDRVRRALIIVALCVIIAMIGISRIYLGVHFASDVIGGFCLSLVWLVFFTRIIAPLLTADKDIESTPNSTQ
;
A
#
# COMPACT_ATOMS: atom_id res chain seq x y z
N MET A 1 -23.80 -49.73 50.35
CA MET A 1 -23.69 -48.36 49.88
C MET A 1 -22.50 -48.29 48.90
N ARG A 2 -22.79 -48.21 47.58
CA ARG A 2 -21.77 -48.04 46.54
C ARG A 2 -21.63 -46.55 46.25
N PHE A 3 -20.43 -46.02 46.49
CA PHE A 3 -20.08 -44.64 46.20
C PHE A 3 -19.84 -44.49 44.68
N ILE A 4 -20.68 -43.72 44.00
CA ILE A 4 -20.53 -43.34 42.60
C ILE A 4 -19.82 -41.99 42.62
N PRO A 5 -18.58 -41.86 42.06
CA PRO A 5 -17.90 -40.57 41.99
C PRO A 5 -18.59 -39.68 40.92
N PRO A 6 -18.70 -38.36 41.15
CA PRO A 6 -19.27 -37.45 40.17
C PRO A 6 -18.39 -37.40 38.91
N GLN A 7 -18.98 -37.78 37.79
CA GLN A 7 -18.37 -37.56 36.48
C GLN A 7 -18.27 -36.04 36.22
N ARG A 8 -17.11 -35.47 36.38
CA ARG A 8 -16.83 -34.14 35.85
C ARG A 8 -16.84 -34.22 34.32
N GLY A 9 -17.96 -33.82 33.73
CA GLY A 9 -18.07 -33.60 32.26
C GLY A 9 -17.08 -32.51 31.85
N PHE A 10 -15.90 -32.89 31.38
CA PHE A 10 -15.10 -32.04 30.53
C PHE A 10 -15.91 -31.77 29.28
N ASN A 11 -16.42 -30.54 29.15
CA ASN A 11 -17.04 -30.07 27.90
C ASN A 11 -16.00 -30.11 26.80
N TYR A 12 -15.82 -31.24 26.16
CA TYR A 12 -15.21 -31.35 24.84
C TYR A 12 -16.08 -30.53 23.91
N MET A 13 -15.60 -29.35 23.50
CA MET A 13 -16.20 -28.66 22.35
C MET A 13 -16.17 -29.66 21.21
N SER A 14 -17.34 -30.10 20.76
CA SER A 14 -17.44 -31.12 19.74
C SER A 14 -16.65 -30.64 18.50
N ASN A 15 -15.90 -31.53 17.83
CA ASN A 15 -15.15 -31.23 16.62
C ASN A 15 -15.98 -30.45 15.59
N GLU A 16 -17.29 -30.69 15.56
CA GLU A 16 -18.25 -29.98 14.71
C GLU A 16 -18.33 -28.47 15.00
N ARG A 17 -18.31 -28.05 16.28
CA ARG A 17 -18.32 -26.64 16.65
C ARG A 17 -17.00 -25.94 16.28
N LEU A 18 -15.88 -26.63 16.44
CA LEU A 18 -14.57 -26.12 15.99
C LEU A 18 -14.51 -25.98 14.48
N VAL A 19 -14.98 -26.98 13.75
CA VAL A 19 -15.06 -26.93 12.27
C VAL A 19 -16.03 -25.85 11.81
N ALA A 20 -17.18 -25.69 12.46
CA ALA A 20 -18.13 -24.63 12.13
C ALA A 20 -17.55 -23.24 12.39
N ALA A 21 -16.87 -23.03 13.53
CA ALA A 21 -16.20 -21.78 13.86
C ALA A 21 -15.05 -21.46 12.87
N ALA A 22 -14.25 -22.47 12.50
CA ALA A 22 -13.19 -22.32 11.51
C ALA A 22 -13.75 -21.95 10.12
N ASN A 23 -14.84 -22.58 9.71
CA ASN A 23 -15.51 -22.26 8.45
C ASN A 23 -16.14 -20.86 8.45
N GLN A 24 -16.73 -20.44 9.56
CA GLN A 24 -17.26 -19.08 9.73
C GLN A 24 -16.14 -18.06 9.70
N PHE A 25 -15.03 -18.30 10.41
CA PHE A 25 -13.85 -17.44 10.38
C PHE A 25 -13.24 -17.33 8.98
N LYS A 26 -13.11 -18.47 8.27
CA LYS A 26 -12.65 -18.49 6.87
C LYS A 26 -13.55 -17.66 5.95
N ARG A 27 -14.87 -17.74 6.11
CA ARG A 27 -15.82 -16.89 5.35
C ARG A 27 -15.61 -15.43 5.68
N LEU A 28 -15.53 -15.04 6.95
CA LEU A 28 -15.25 -13.66 7.36
C LEU A 28 -13.97 -13.11 6.75
N LEU A 29 -12.90 -13.90 6.71
CA LEU A 29 -11.65 -13.51 6.07
C LEU A 29 -11.79 -13.35 4.55
N LEU A 30 -12.48 -14.29 3.88
CA LEU A 30 -12.66 -14.27 2.44
C LEU A 30 -13.59 -13.13 1.98
N ASP A 31 -14.61 -12.81 2.76
CA ASP A 31 -15.57 -11.73 2.47
C ASP A 31 -14.95 -10.35 2.74
N ASN A 32 -13.94 -10.26 3.64
CA ASN A 32 -13.27 -9.02 4.03
C ASN A 32 -11.78 -8.97 3.65
N LYS A 33 -11.42 -9.44 2.45
CA LYS A 33 -10.01 -9.52 1.98
C LYS A 33 -9.22 -8.22 2.17
N LEU A 34 -9.85 -7.08 1.89
CA LEU A 34 -9.20 -5.77 2.07
C LEU A 34 -8.91 -5.44 3.53
N LEU A 35 -9.81 -5.86 4.44
CA LEU A 35 -9.58 -5.70 5.87
C LEU A 35 -8.40 -6.57 6.33
N VAL A 36 -8.32 -7.81 5.85
CA VAL A 36 -7.18 -8.70 6.13
C VAL A 36 -5.88 -8.08 5.66
N VAL A 37 -5.84 -7.55 4.42
CA VAL A 37 -4.68 -6.84 3.88
C VAL A 37 -4.31 -5.66 4.76
N ALA A 38 -5.29 -4.84 5.17
CA ALA A 38 -5.05 -3.69 6.04
C ALA A 38 -4.48 -4.12 7.40
N VAL A 39 -5.04 -5.16 8.03
CA VAL A 39 -4.54 -5.68 9.32
C VAL A 39 -3.10 -6.20 9.18
N VAL A 40 -2.81 -7.01 8.17
CA VAL A 40 -1.45 -7.53 7.92
C VAL A 40 -0.47 -6.37 7.68
N CYS A 41 -0.81 -5.42 6.81
CA CYS A 41 0.04 -4.27 6.53
C CYS A 41 0.24 -3.39 7.77
N THR A 42 -0.79 -3.20 8.59
CA THR A 42 -0.66 -2.46 9.86
C THR A 42 0.29 -3.17 10.82
N THR A 43 0.15 -4.50 10.97
CA THR A 43 1.05 -5.29 11.86
C THR A 43 2.50 -5.22 11.37
N VAL A 44 2.74 -5.39 10.07
CA VAL A 44 4.09 -5.27 9.49
C VAL A 44 4.64 -3.86 9.68
N TYR A 45 3.82 -2.82 9.41
CA TYR A 45 4.23 -1.43 9.58
C TYR A 45 4.60 -1.10 11.03
N LEU A 46 3.78 -1.52 12.00
CA LEU A 46 4.04 -1.29 13.41
C LEU A 46 5.31 -2.03 13.89
N GLY A 47 5.53 -3.28 13.45
CA GLY A 47 6.75 -4.00 13.75
C GLY A 47 8.01 -3.35 13.17
N ILE A 48 7.94 -2.80 11.94
CA ILE A 48 9.05 -2.03 11.37
C ILE A 48 9.24 -0.72 12.14
N LEU A 49 8.17 -0.01 12.47
CA LEU A 49 8.22 1.26 13.18
C LEU A 49 8.87 1.12 14.55
N ASP A 50 8.54 0.07 15.28
CA ASP A 50 9.11 -0.26 16.58
C ASP A 50 10.65 -0.38 16.51
N ASN A 51 11.16 -1.25 15.63
CA ASN A 51 12.61 -1.40 15.39
C ASN A 51 13.27 -0.09 14.93
N VAL A 52 12.59 0.71 14.10
CA VAL A 52 13.12 2.01 13.63
C VAL A 52 13.24 3.00 14.78
N LEU A 53 12.28 3.04 15.72
CA LEU A 53 12.29 3.92 16.89
C LEU A 53 13.36 3.52 17.89
N GLU A 54 13.66 2.21 18.01
CA GLU A 54 14.75 1.68 18.82
C GLU A 54 16.13 1.86 18.19
N SER A 55 16.19 2.42 16.97
CA SER A 55 17.42 2.62 16.20
C SER A 55 18.20 1.34 15.92
N GLU A 56 17.50 0.20 15.89
CA GLU A 56 18.10 -1.08 15.60
C GLU A 56 18.38 -1.28 14.11
N THR A 57 19.54 -1.86 13.77
CA THR A 57 19.84 -2.28 12.41
C THR A 57 19.09 -3.57 12.11
N MET A 58 18.12 -3.51 11.19
CA MET A 58 17.34 -4.67 10.84
C MET A 58 18.11 -5.59 9.89
N LYS A 59 18.13 -6.89 10.16
CA LYS A 59 18.70 -7.92 9.25
C LYS A 59 18.14 -7.81 7.82
N LEU A 60 16.90 -7.34 7.69
CA LEU A 60 16.26 -7.07 6.42
C LEU A 60 17.01 -5.97 5.63
N ASP A 61 17.40 -4.90 6.31
CA ASP A 61 18.10 -3.77 5.71
C ASP A 61 19.52 -4.18 5.27
N GLU A 62 20.22 -4.94 6.10
CA GLU A 62 21.55 -5.49 5.80
C GLU A 62 21.50 -6.45 4.60
N ALA A 63 20.55 -7.40 4.61
CA ALA A 63 20.41 -8.36 3.52
C ALA A 63 20.03 -7.69 2.20
N ALA A 64 19.14 -6.69 2.23
CA ALA A 64 18.75 -5.94 1.05
C ALA A 64 19.90 -5.07 0.53
N TYR A 65 20.68 -4.46 1.41
CA TYR A 65 21.87 -3.70 1.05
C TYR A 65 22.92 -4.59 0.38
N TRP A 66 23.25 -5.72 0.99
CA TRP A 66 24.17 -6.70 0.44
C TRP A 66 23.72 -7.18 -0.95
N LEU A 67 22.44 -7.55 -1.09
CA LEU A 67 21.93 -8.08 -2.35
C LEU A 67 21.86 -7.01 -3.45
N ILE A 68 21.26 -5.84 -3.15
CA ILE A 68 20.89 -4.86 -4.17
C ILE A 68 22.03 -3.87 -4.42
N VAL A 69 22.73 -3.42 -3.35
CA VAL A 69 23.73 -2.39 -3.46
C VAL A 69 25.11 -2.98 -3.76
N GLU A 70 25.50 -4.05 -3.06
CA GLU A 70 26.83 -4.64 -3.23
C GLU A 70 26.92 -5.62 -4.41
N ASN A 71 25.83 -6.43 -4.67
CA ASN A 71 25.90 -7.47 -5.69
C ASN A 71 25.18 -7.12 -7.00
N LEU A 72 24.04 -6.39 -6.97
CA LEU A 72 23.28 -6.08 -8.20
C LEU A 72 23.61 -4.72 -8.82
N ARG A 73 24.35 -3.84 -8.13
CA ARG A 73 24.67 -2.52 -8.67
C ARG A 73 25.64 -2.63 -9.82
N GLN A 74 25.22 -2.20 -11.01
CA GLN A 74 26.00 -2.25 -12.25
C GLN A 74 25.80 -0.95 -13.06
N PRO A 75 26.81 -0.46 -13.79
CA PRO A 75 26.70 0.79 -14.57
C PRO A 75 25.55 0.79 -15.58
N TRP A 76 25.28 -0.35 -16.24
CA TRP A 76 24.19 -0.47 -17.22
C TRP A 76 22.79 -0.50 -16.57
N LEU A 77 22.67 -0.94 -15.31
CA LEU A 77 21.41 -1.03 -14.59
C LEU A 77 21.01 0.30 -13.94
N THR A 78 21.99 1.16 -13.62
CA THR A 78 21.76 2.44 -12.94
C THR A 78 20.76 3.33 -13.69
N PRO A 79 20.87 3.59 -15.01
CA PRO A 79 19.90 4.44 -15.71
C PRO A 79 18.49 3.85 -15.73
N ILE A 80 18.36 2.52 -15.68
CA ILE A 80 17.05 1.85 -15.57
C ILE A 80 16.44 2.14 -14.20
N MET A 81 17.21 1.99 -13.13
CA MET A 81 16.74 2.25 -11.76
C MET A 81 16.42 3.74 -11.53
N GLU A 82 17.21 4.65 -12.08
CA GLU A 82 16.90 6.08 -12.10
C GLU A 82 15.60 6.38 -12.83
N SER A 83 15.35 5.73 -13.97
CA SER A 83 14.11 5.88 -14.73
C SER A 83 12.88 5.45 -13.92
N PHE A 84 12.96 4.31 -13.22
CA PHE A 84 11.89 3.90 -12.31
C PHE A 84 11.72 4.87 -11.13
N SER A 85 12.81 5.33 -10.53
CA SER A 85 12.75 6.33 -9.46
C SER A 85 12.07 7.62 -9.93
N ASN A 86 12.37 8.06 -11.15
CA ASN A 86 11.84 9.29 -11.75
C ASN A 86 10.33 9.23 -11.98
N LEU A 87 9.72 8.03 -12.10
CA LEU A 87 8.26 7.88 -12.20
C LEU A 87 7.50 8.35 -10.95
N ALA A 88 8.15 8.39 -9.78
CA ALA A 88 7.54 8.86 -8.54
C ALA A 88 8.05 10.25 -8.10
N THR A 89 8.73 11.00 -8.98
CA THR A 89 9.07 12.39 -8.70
C THR A 89 7.84 13.28 -8.77
N PRO A 90 7.81 14.43 -8.04
CA PRO A 90 6.66 15.32 -8.03
C PRO A 90 6.24 15.77 -9.43
N VAL A 91 7.21 16.11 -10.28
CA VAL A 91 6.93 16.58 -11.66
C VAL A 91 6.25 15.47 -12.47
N THR A 92 6.82 14.28 -12.48
CA THR A 92 6.27 13.15 -13.24
C THR A 92 4.87 12.76 -12.74
N ILE A 93 4.66 12.72 -11.44
CA ILE A 93 3.35 12.40 -10.85
C ILE A 93 2.30 13.44 -11.22
N VAL A 94 2.64 14.73 -11.23
CA VAL A 94 1.71 15.80 -11.67
C VAL A 94 1.37 15.64 -13.15
N VAL A 95 2.36 15.38 -14.01
CA VAL A 95 2.13 15.14 -15.45
C VAL A 95 1.21 13.92 -15.64
N LEU A 96 1.52 12.80 -14.99
CA LEU A 96 0.70 11.59 -15.07
C LEU A 96 -0.72 11.82 -14.53
N TRP A 97 -0.87 12.57 -13.45
CA TRP A 97 -2.18 12.93 -12.91
C TRP A 97 -3.00 13.77 -13.90
N VAL A 98 -2.37 14.76 -14.54
CA VAL A 98 -3.03 15.58 -15.59
C VAL A 98 -3.45 14.71 -16.77
N LEU A 99 -2.57 13.82 -17.25
CA LEU A 99 -2.88 12.89 -18.34
C LEU A 99 -4.05 11.98 -17.99
N VAL A 100 -4.02 11.34 -16.81
CA VAL A 100 -5.13 10.49 -16.36
C VAL A 100 -6.42 11.31 -16.28
N THR A 101 -6.37 12.54 -15.75
CA THR A 101 -7.55 13.41 -15.63
C THR A 101 -8.12 13.80 -16.99
N ALA A 102 -7.24 14.02 -17.98
CA ALA A 102 -7.65 14.40 -19.33
C ALA A 102 -8.31 13.25 -20.12
N PHE A 103 -7.82 12.02 -19.92
CA PHE A 103 -8.26 10.84 -20.68
C PHE A 103 -9.21 9.92 -19.92
N ALA A 104 -9.38 10.11 -18.60
CA ALA A 104 -10.30 9.28 -17.81
C ALA A 104 -11.77 9.59 -18.14
N PRO A 105 -12.65 8.60 -18.10
CA PRO A 105 -14.08 8.81 -18.22
C PRO A 105 -14.61 9.55 -16.98
N GLY A 106 -14.61 10.89 -17.03
CA GLY A 106 -15.19 11.75 -16.01
C GLY A 106 -14.19 12.52 -15.15
N ARG A 107 -14.49 13.80 -14.91
CA ARG A 107 -13.67 14.73 -14.09
C ARG A 107 -13.47 14.27 -12.64
N ARG A 108 -14.36 13.44 -12.11
CA ARG A 108 -14.32 12.95 -10.73
C ARG A 108 -13.15 11.99 -10.46
N VAL A 109 -12.70 11.24 -11.48
CA VAL A 109 -11.51 10.37 -11.37
C VAL A 109 -10.27 11.19 -11.05
N GLY A 110 -10.05 12.27 -11.79
CA GLY A 110 -8.93 13.18 -11.56
C GLY A 110 -8.97 13.85 -10.19
N LEU A 111 -10.15 14.31 -9.76
CA LEU A 111 -10.34 14.86 -8.41
C LEU A 111 -10.04 13.81 -7.32
N CYS A 112 -10.57 12.61 -7.46
CA CYS A 112 -10.33 11.51 -6.53
C CYS A 112 -8.83 11.19 -6.42
N MET A 113 -8.11 11.12 -7.55
CA MET A 113 -6.66 10.91 -7.58
C MET A 113 -5.88 12.07 -6.93
N GLY A 114 -6.26 13.32 -7.22
CA GLY A 114 -5.61 14.49 -6.64
C GLY A 114 -5.77 14.55 -5.12
N VAL A 115 -6.98 14.33 -4.61
CA VAL A 115 -7.25 14.27 -3.16
C VAL A 115 -6.45 13.15 -2.51
N ASN A 116 -6.43 11.95 -3.12
CA ASN A 116 -5.64 10.83 -2.60
C ASN A 116 -4.15 11.15 -2.51
N LEU A 117 -3.57 11.76 -3.55
CA LEU A 117 -2.16 12.13 -3.58
C LEU A 117 -1.81 13.18 -2.50
N ILE A 118 -2.62 14.23 -2.37
CA ILE A 118 -2.40 15.29 -1.38
C ILE A 118 -2.42 14.70 0.04
N LEU A 119 -3.41 13.87 0.35
CA LEU A 119 -3.54 13.28 1.68
C LEU A 119 -2.45 12.23 1.96
N ALA A 120 -2.04 11.45 0.96
CA ALA A 120 -0.93 10.49 1.09
C ALA A 120 0.41 11.22 1.30
N LEU A 121 0.64 12.35 0.61
CA LEU A 121 1.81 13.20 0.83
C LEU A 121 1.81 13.82 2.23
N ALA A 122 0.67 14.34 2.68
CA ALA A 122 0.52 14.90 4.02
C ALA A 122 0.82 13.84 5.10
N LEU A 123 0.30 12.61 4.92
CA LEU A 123 0.58 11.48 5.81
C LEU A 123 2.08 11.12 5.81
N ASN A 124 2.72 11.10 4.65
CA ASN A 124 4.17 10.83 4.55
C ASN A 124 4.98 11.88 5.31
N GLN A 125 4.69 13.17 5.13
CA GLN A 125 5.41 14.25 5.80
C GLN A 125 5.19 14.24 7.32
N ALA A 126 3.95 13.96 7.76
CA ALA A 126 3.65 13.80 9.18
C ALA A 126 4.47 12.66 9.81
N MET A 127 4.51 11.49 9.17
CA MET A 127 5.29 10.36 9.66
C MET A 127 6.80 10.64 9.66
N LYS A 128 7.33 11.33 8.64
CA LYS A 128 8.74 11.75 8.61
C LYS A 128 9.07 12.70 9.77
N ALA A 129 8.19 13.65 10.06
CA ALA A 129 8.38 14.61 11.16
C ALA A 129 8.31 13.93 12.54
N ILE A 130 7.53 12.86 12.68
CA ILE A 130 7.40 12.09 13.93
C ILE A 130 8.62 11.17 14.13
N VAL A 131 8.98 10.38 13.11
CA VAL A 131 9.96 9.30 13.24
C VAL A 131 11.40 9.80 13.13
N GLN A 132 11.67 10.78 12.26
CA GLN A 132 12.96 11.45 12.06
C GLN A 132 14.15 10.49 11.81
N ARG A 133 13.93 9.34 11.19
CA ARG A 133 14.99 8.36 10.88
C ARG A 133 16.04 8.97 9.97
N PRO A 134 17.34 8.89 10.28
CA PRO A 134 18.42 9.28 9.36
C PRO A 134 18.42 8.36 8.12
N ARG A 135 18.99 8.86 7.01
CA ARG A 135 19.17 8.07 5.79
C ARG A 135 20.38 7.17 5.88
N PRO A 136 20.45 6.09 5.03
CA PRO A 136 21.64 5.27 4.93
C PRO A 136 22.91 6.14 4.73
N GLU A 137 23.95 5.82 5.48
CA GLU A 137 25.29 6.39 5.27
C GLU A 137 25.99 5.63 4.16
N GLY A 138 26.90 6.31 3.43
CA GLY A 138 27.67 5.69 2.35
C GLY A 138 27.42 6.33 0.98
N PHE A 139 27.86 5.63 -0.08
CA PHE A 139 27.79 6.14 -1.45
C PHE A 139 26.36 6.09 -1.99
N ARG A 140 25.81 7.26 -2.29
CA ARG A 140 24.48 7.44 -2.87
C ARG A 140 24.61 7.81 -4.34
N LEU A 141 23.79 7.19 -5.19
CA LEU A 141 23.72 7.51 -6.63
C LEU A 141 22.68 8.61 -6.93
N ALA A 142 21.86 9.00 -5.95
CA ALA A 142 20.88 10.06 -6.09
C ALA A 142 20.92 11.01 -4.88
N GLU A 143 20.58 12.26 -5.11
CA GLU A 143 20.39 13.22 -4.03
C GLU A 143 19.08 12.97 -3.30
N ALA A 144 19.13 13.05 -1.97
CA ALA A 144 17.95 12.93 -1.13
C ALA A 144 18.16 13.72 0.17
N SER A 145 17.23 14.61 0.46
CA SER A 145 17.19 15.43 1.66
C SER A 145 16.14 14.96 2.67
N GLY A 146 16.27 15.43 3.91
CA GLY A 146 15.33 15.14 5.00
C GLY A 146 15.35 13.69 5.47
N PHE A 147 14.36 13.30 6.25
CA PHE A 147 14.25 12.00 6.92
C PHE A 147 14.00 10.83 5.97
N SER A 148 14.43 9.63 6.39
CA SER A 148 14.36 8.42 5.58
C SER A 148 12.98 7.73 5.65
N PHE A 149 12.45 7.53 6.86
CA PHE A 149 11.25 6.73 7.08
C PHE A 149 9.97 7.58 7.17
N PRO A 150 8.88 7.12 6.54
CA PRO A 150 8.81 6.10 5.48
C PRO A 150 9.23 6.67 4.11
N SER A 151 9.57 5.79 3.14
CA SER A 151 9.98 6.21 1.80
C SER A 151 8.87 6.95 1.05
N GLY A 152 9.11 8.23 0.71
CA GLY A 152 8.14 9.06 0.01
C GLY A 152 7.83 8.57 -1.40
N HIS A 153 8.83 8.13 -2.18
CA HIS A 153 8.64 7.55 -3.51
C HIS A 153 7.78 6.28 -3.44
N SER A 154 8.01 5.42 -2.45
CA SER A 154 7.21 4.20 -2.25
C SER A 154 5.75 4.53 -1.91
N MET A 155 5.53 5.52 -1.02
CA MET A 155 4.18 5.95 -0.66
C MET A 155 3.45 6.58 -1.83
N VAL A 156 4.09 7.48 -2.57
CA VAL A 156 3.49 8.15 -3.73
C VAL A 156 3.22 7.14 -4.86
N ALA A 157 4.16 6.23 -5.14
CA ALA A 157 3.96 5.18 -6.13
C ALA A 157 2.75 4.30 -5.79
N MET A 158 2.64 3.85 -4.55
CA MET A 158 1.51 3.05 -4.10
C MET A 158 0.20 3.86 -4.13
N ALA A 159 0.21 5.11 -3.67
CA ALA A 159 -0.98 5.95 -3.68
C ALA A 159 -1.49 6.23 -5.10
N PHE A 160 -0.59 6.53 -6.04
CA PHE A 160 -0.97 6.82 -7.43
C PHE A 160 -1.31 5.56 -8.22
N PHE A 161 -0.33 4.66 -8.39
CA PHE A 161 -0.50 3.47 -9.21
C PHE A 161 -1.42 2.43 -8.54
N GLY A 162 -1.44 2.34 -7.21
CA GLY A 162 -2.36 1.49 -6.47
C GLY A 162 -3.81 1.95 -6.58
N LEU A 163 -4.08 3.26 -6.62
CA LEU A 163 -5.42 3.77 -6.92
C LEU A 163 -5.82 3.49 -8.37
N LEU A 164 -4.87 3.56 -9.34
CA LEU A 164 -5.12 3.11 -10.71
C LEU A 164 -5.47 1.63 -10.78
N VAL A 165 -4.78 0.76 -10.02
CA VAL A 165 -5.14 -0.67 -9.88
C VAL A 165 -6.59 -0.82 -9.44
N TRP A 166 -7.02 -0.03 -8.45
CA TRP A 166 -8.41 -0.06 -7.98
C TRP A 166 -9.39 0.37 -9.05
N PHE A 167 -9.11 1.44 -9.81
CA PHE A 167 -9.95 1.86 -10.93
C PHE A 167 -10.01 0.81 -12.05
N VAL A 168 -8.87 0.24 -12.44
CA VAL A 168 -8.80 -0.85 -13.44
C VAL A 168 -9.61 -2.05 -12.98
N TRP A 169 -9.48 -2.45 -11.72
CA TRP A 169 -10.26 -3.55 -11.16
C TRP A 169 -11.77 -3.30 -11.24
N ARG A 170 -12.20 -2.05 -11.02
CA ARG A 170 -13.61 -1.68 -10.97
C ARG A 170 -14.24 -1.49 -12.34
N TYR A 171 -13.52 -0.94 -13.31
CA TYR A 171 -14.08 -0.49 -14.58
C TYR A 171 -13.68 -1.34 -15.78
N GLU A 172 -12.53 -2.01 -15.77
CA GLU A 172 -12.13 -2.87 -16.88
C GLU A 172 -12.88 -4.22 -16.83
N LYS A 173 -13.63 -4.49 -17.89
CA LYS A 173 -14.48 -5.69 -18.00
C LYS A 173 -13.73 -6.90 -18.54
N ASP A 174 -12.79 -6.69 -19.46
CA ASP A 174 -11.98 -7.77 -20.00
C ASP A 174 -11.00 -8.30 -18.95
N ARG A 175 -11.09 -9.60 -18.65
CA ARG A 175 -10.31 -10.23 -17.57
C ARG A 175 -8.83 -10.28 -17.87
N VAL A 176 -8.44 -10.54 -19.14
CA VAL A 176 -7.04 -10.67 -19.55
C VAL A 176 -6.38 -9.30 -19.51
N ARG A 177 -7.00 -8.31 -20.17
CA ARG A 177 -6.51 -6.92 -20.19
C ARG A 177 -6.41 -6.34 -18.78
N ARG A 178 -7.42 -6.56 -17.94
CA ARG A 178 -7.41 -6.17 -16.52
C ARG A 178 -6.22 -6.77 -15.78
N ALA A 179 -5.99 -8.08 -15.92
CA ALA A 179 -4.88 -8.76 -15.25
C ALA A 179 -3.52 -8.21 -15.71
N LEU A 180 -3.33 -8.04 -17.03
CA LEU A 180 -2.09 -7.50 -17.59
C LEU A 180 -1.78 -6.08 -17.09
N ILE A 181 -2.77 -5.20 -17.08
CA ILE A 181 -2.60 -3.82 -16.60
C ILE A 181 -2.26 -3.82 -15.10
N ILE A 182 -2.98 -4.61 -14.29
CA ILE A 182 -2.71 -4.70 -12.85
C ILE A 182 -1.30 -5.22 -12.58
N VAL A 183 -0.87 -6.28 -13.26
CA VAL A 183 0.50 -6.82 -13.12
C VAL A 183 1.52 -5.75 -13.50
N ALA A 184 1.34 -5.06 -14.62
CA ALA A 184 2.26 -4.00 -15.05
C ALA A 184 2.36 -2.87 -14.00
N LEU A 185 1.22 -2.41 -13.46
CA LEU A 185 1.20 -1.38 -12.41
C LEU A 185 1.88 -1.86 -11.12
N CYS A 186 1.65 -3.13 -10.71
CA CYS A 186 2.32 -3.71 -9.54
C CYS A 186 3.85 -3.82 -9.74
N VAL A 187 4.30 -4.19 -10.94
CA VAL A 187 5.73 -4.21 -11.28
C VAL A 187 6.32 -2.80 -11.20
N ILE A 188 5.65 -1.78 -11.72
CA ILE A 188 6.09 -0.39 -11.62
C ILE A 188 6.24 0.03 -10.15
N ILE A 189 5.25 -0.23 -9.31
CA ILE A 189 5.29 0.07 -7.88
C ILE A 189 6.51 -0.59 -7.22
N ALA A 190 6.70 -1.89 -7.46
CA ALA A 190 7.81 -2.64 -6.89
C ALA A 190 9.17 -2.11 -7.36
N MET A 191 9.32 -1.84 -8.66
CA MET A 191 10.55 -1.31 -9.23
C MET A 191 10.89 0.08 -8.72
N ILE A 192 9.89 0.96 -8.50
CA ILE A 192 10.11 2.25 -7.85
C ILE A 192 10.67 2.04 -6.43
N GLY A 193 10.11 1.13 -5.63
CA GLY A 193 10.64 0.84 -4.29
C GLY A 193 12.07 0.27 -4.32
N ILE A 194 12.32 -0.71 -5.18
CA ILE A 194 13.65 -1.33 -5.34
C ILE A 194 14.67 -0.28 -5.79
N SER A 195 14.30 0.62 -6.69
CA SER A 195 15.20 1.68 -7.16
C SER A 195 15.70 2.58 -6.02
N ARG A 196 14.89 2.80 -4.95
CA ARG A 196 15.31 3.64 -3.82
C ARG A 196 16.39 2.99 -2.96
N ILE A 197 16.36 1.65 -2.84
CA ILE A 197 17.39 0.86 -2.17
C ILE A 197 18.65 0.85 -3.05
N TYR A 198 18.48 0.56 -4.35
CA TYR A 198 19.56 0.51 -5.33
C TYR A 198 20.35 1.83 -5.39
N LEU A 199 19.65 2.96 -5.39
CA LEU A 199 20.26 4.30 -5.39
C LEU A 199 20.89 4.69 -4.04
N GLY A 200 20.75 3.88 -2.99
CA GLY A 200 21.37 4.06 -1.68
C GLY A 200 20.73 5.17 -0.82
N VAL A 201 19.48 5.56 -1.10
CA VAL A 201 18.83 6.70 -0.43
C VAL A 201 17.79 6.28 0.61
N HIS A 202 17.40 5.01 0.65
CA HIS A 202 16.45 4.43 1.61
C HIS A 202 16.87 3.02 2.02
N PHE A 203 16.54 2.65 3.25
CA PHE A 203 16.57 1.28 3.72
C PHE A 203 15.40 0.47 3.13
N ALA A 204 15.53 -0.87 3.08
CA ALA A 204 14.44 -1.74 2.63
C ALA A 204 13.20 -1.61 3.52
N SER A 205 13.40 -1.46 4.82
CA SER A 205 12.35 -1.22 5.80
C SER A 205 11.59 0.09 5.56
N ASP A 206 12.26 1.18 5.08
CA ASP A 206 11.58 2.42 4.70
C ASP A 206 10.63 2.20 3.52
N VAL A 207 11.06 1.39 2.55
CA VAL A 207 10.29 1.07 1.34
C VAL A 207 9.08 0.22 1.69
N ILE A 208 9.28 -0.88 2.45
CA ILE A 208 8.21 -1.79 2.88
C ILE A 208 7.24 -1.06 3.81
N GLY A 209 7.74 -0.29 4.78
CA GLY A 209 6.93 0.54 5.65
C GLY A 209 6.08 1.54 4.85
N GLY A 210 6.68 2.18 3.83
CA GLY A 210 5.97 3.08 2.91
C GLY A 210 4.86 2.38 2.14
N PHE A 211 5.10 1.18 1.62
CA PHE A 211 4.08 0.37 0.94
C PHE A 211 2.96 -0.07 1.88
N CYS A 212 3.30 -0.58 3.06
CA CYS A 212 2.31 -1.02 4.04
C CYS A 212 1.41 0.13 4.49
N LEU A 213 1.98 1.28 4.86
CA LEU A 213 1.21 2.45 5.27
C LEU A 213 0.30 2.95 4.15
N SER A 214 0.78 2.98 2.91
CA SER A 214 -0.03 3.39 1.75
C SER A 214 -1.12 2.39 1.40
N LEU A 215 -0.91 1.08 1.58
CA LEU A 215 -1.97 0.08 1.40
C LEU A 215 -3.09 0.25 2.43
N VAL A 216 -2.73 0.45 3.70
CA VAL A 216 -3.72 0.76 4.75
C VAL A 216 -4.48 2.03 4.40
N TRP A 217 -3.76 3.08 3.98
CA TRP A 217 -4.35 4.33 3.50
C TRP A 217 -5.31 4.11 2.33
N LEU A 218 -4.90 3.36 1.30
CA LEU A 218 -5.74 3.08 0.12
C LEU A 218 -7.01 2.29 0.47
N VAL A 219 -6.93 1.33 1.39
CA VAL A 219 -8.12 0.61 1.88
C VAL A 219 -9.09 1.59 2.53
N PHE A 220 -8.60 2.47 3.40
CA PHE A 220 -9.41 3.53 4.02
C PHE A 220 -9.99 4.47 2.96
N PHE A 221 -9.15 5.00 2.07
CA PHE A 221 -9.53 5.95 1.05
C PHE A 221 -10.60 5.39 0.10
N THR A 222 -10.39 4.18 -0.42
CA THR A 222 -11.31 3.56 -1.39
C THR A 222 -12.62 3.09 -0.77
N ARG A 223 -12.66 2.87 0.54
CA ARG A 223 -13.89 2.46 1.24
C ARG A 223 -14.72 3.64 1.74
N ILE A 224 -14.09 4.74 2.10
CA ILE A 224 -14.75 5.88 2.75
C ILE A 224 -14.76 7.12 1.86
N ILE A 225 -13.60 7.55 1.35
CA ILE A 225 -13.49 8.84 0.66
C ILE A 225 -13.86 8.74 -0.82
N ALA A 226 -13.34 7.74 -1.53
CA ALA A 226 -13.56 7.60 -2.96
C ALA A 226 -15.05 7.48 -3.34
N PRO A 227 -15.91 6.74 -2.62
CA PRO A 227 -17.34 6.69 -2.91
C PRO A 227 -18.01 8.07 -2.79
N LEU A 228 -17.60 8.90 -1.82
CA LEU A 228 -18.15 10.25 -1.63
C LEU A 228 -17.77 11.19 -2.79
N LEU A 229 -16.58 11.00 -3.36
CA LEU A 229 -16.07 11.79 -4.47
C LEU A 229 -16.59 11.33 -5.84
N THR A 230 -16.98 10.04 -5.94
CA THR A 230 -17.43 9.43 -7.21
C THR A 230 -18.94 9.22 -7.30
N ALA A 231 -19.70 9.42 -6.21
CA ALA A 231 -21.15 9.32 -6.20
C ALA A 231 -21.78 10.37 -7.13
N ASP A 232 -22.69 9.94 -8.04
CA ASP A 232 -23.50 10.84 -8.86
C ASP A 232 -24.59 11.49 -7.98
N LYS A 233 -24.56 12.81 -7.89
CA LYS A 233 -25.63 13.60 -7.26
C LYS A 233 -26.88 13.77 -8.16
N ASP A 234 -26.89 13.17 -9.33
CA ASP A 234 -27.90 13.44 -10.35
C ASP A 234 -29.19 12.60 -10.25
N ILE A 235 -29.41 11.87 -9.15
CA ILE A 235 -30.64 11.07 -8.97
C ILE A 235 -31.71 11.75 -8.10
N GLU A 236 -31.46 12.95 -7.56
CA GLU A 236 -32.39 13.60 -6.63
C GLU A 236 -33.11 14.84 -7.16
N SER A 237 -33.11 15.08 -8.47
CA SER A 237 -33.85 16.22 -9.07
C SER A 237 -34.80 15.81 -10.20
N THR A 238 -35.61 14.79 -9.99
CA THR A 238 -36.86 14.65 -10.75
C THR A 238 -38.00 15.00 -9.81
N PRO A 239 -38.59 16.20 -9.90
CA PRO A 239 -39.83 16.46 -9.20
C PRO A 239 -40.89 15.51 -9.77
N ASN A 240 -41.53 14.75 -8.89
CA ASN A 240 -42.76 14.05 -9.19
C ASN A 240 -43.77 15.04 -9.78
N SER A 241 -43.87 15.15 -11.08
CA SER A 241 -45.00 15.75 -11.75
C SER A 241 -46.14 14.73 -11.83
N THR A 242 -46.79 14.55 -10.71
CA THR A 242 -48.19 14.04 -10.73
C THR A 242 -49.07 15.16 -11.22
N GLN A 243 -49.60 14.99 -12.43
CA GLN A 243 -50.96 15.40 -12.84
C GLN A 243 -51.58 14.27 -13.65
#